data_2b0e70fd523ba7f89454d7d5f2647481
#
_entry.id   2b0e70fd523ba7f89454d7d5f2647481
#
_cell.length_a   1.000
_cell.length_b   1.000
_cell.length_c   1.000
_cell.angle_alpha   90.00
_cell.angle_beta   90.00
_cell.angle_gamma   90.00
#
_symmetry.space_group_name_H-M   'P 1'
#
loop_
_entity.id
_entity.type
_entity.pdbx_description
1 polymer ?
#
loop_
_entity_poly.entity_id
_entity_poly.type
_entity_poly.pdbx_seq_one_letter_code
_entity_poly.pdbx_strand_id
1 'polypeptide(L)'
;GSEFKTVYAMGGNYRCPDAKQDFPDFYDNVILAAGFANGMQGMIDGAQGVLYGYDARVEILGTKGCIFLGKTQERPITVCRSDMRSYEAFTNSWKFLFKDAYLEEDMDFVDCILTDREPKVTGHDGKMAVKVVNAGNLSVSTGQIITL
;
A
#
# COMPACT_ATOMS: atom_id res chain seq x y z
N GLY A 1 -17.92 5.23 -1.36
CA GLY A 1 -16.57 5.69 -1.55
C GLY A 1 -16.52 7.17 -1.90
N SER A 2 -15.34 7.69 -2.10
CA SER A 2 -15.08 9.06 -2.55
C SER A 2 -13.83 9.07 -3.41
N GLU A 3 -13.83 9.94 -4.42
CA GLU A 3 -12.68 10.10 -5.31
C GLU A 3 -11.56 10.89 -4.62
N PHE A 4 -10.32 10.63 -5.02
CA PHE A 4 -9.18 11.45 -4.65
C PHE A 4 -9.32 12.86 -5.27
N LYS A 5 -9.01 13.87 -4.48
CA LYS A 5 -9.08 15.28 -4.89
C LYS A 5 -7.69 15.92 -4.96
N THR A 6 -6.87 15.68 -3.96
CA THR A 6 -5.52 16.27 -3.87
C THR A 6 -4.52 15.25 -3.39
N VAL A 7 -3.28 15.38 -3.87
CA VAL A 7 -2.14 14.54 -3.49
C VAL A 7 -0.94 15.43 -3.23
N TYR A 8 -0.23 15.16 -2.13
CA TYR A 8 1.10 15.68 -1.87
C TYR A 8 2.03 14.53 -1.51
N ALA A 9 3.19 14.43 -2.15
CA ALA A 9 4.13 13.36 -1.91
C ALA A 9 5.57 13.86 -1.76
N MET A 10 6.32 13.17 -0.91
CA MET A 10 7.77 13.31 -0.74
C MET A 10 8.41 11.95 -0.99
N GLY A 11 9.50 11.92 -1.75
CA GLY A 11 10.24 10.71 -2.05
C GLY A 11 11.74 10.88 -1.83
N GLY A 12 12.41 9.78 -1.54
CA GLY A 12 13.85 9.74 -1.36
C GLY A 12 14.44 8.38 -1.75
N ASN A 13 15.77 8.34 -1.92
CA ASN A 13 16.52 7.11 -2.18
C ASN A 13 17.56 6.95 -1.08
N TYR A 14 17.29 6.02 -0.17
CA TYR A 14 18.13 5.75 0.99
C TYR A 14 18.82 4.39 0.92
N ARG A 15 18.20 3.41 0.26
CA ARG A 15 18.72 2.06 0.06
C ARG A 15 19.47 1.91 -1.26
N CYS A 16 18.97 2.57 -2.31
CA CYS A 16 19.53 2.54 -3.65
C CYS A 16 19.82 3.96 -4.15
N PRO A 17 20.75 4.71 -3.50
CA PRO A 17 21.01 6.11 -3.86
C PRO A 17 21.49 6.27 -5.31
N ASP A 18 22.21 5.27 -5.85
CA ASP A 18 22.72 5.29 -7.21
C ASP A 18 21.69 4.98 -8.28
N ALA A 19 20.52 4.44 -7.90
CA ALA A 19 19.46 4.08 -8.86
C ALA A 19 18.97 5.27 -9.69
N LYS A 20 19.06 6.49 -9.19
CA LYS A 20 18.71 7.71 -9.93
C LYS A 20 19.58 8.01 -11.13
N GLN A 21 20.79 7.44 -11.22
CA GLN A 21 21.67 7.61 -12.37
C GLN A 21 21.04 6.96 -13.63
N ASP A 22 20.44 5.78 -13.46
CA ASP A 22 19.81 5.02 -14.53
C ASP A 22 18.29 5.25 -14.61
N PHE A 23 17.66 5.57 -13.46
CA PHE A 23 16.21 5.71 -13.32
C PHE A 23 15.88 7.01 -12.54
N PRO A 24 15.84 8.18 -13.21
CA PRO A 24 15.66 9.50 -12.55
C PRO A 24 14.40 9.61 -11.69
N ASP A 25 13.33 8.90 -12.07
CA ASP A 25 12.04 8.92 -11.40
C ASP A 25 11.87 7.78 -10.37
N PHE A 26 12.94 7.03 -10.07
CA PHE A 26 12.89 5.99 -9.06
C PHE A 26 13.04 6.57 -7.66
N TYR A 27 12.18 6.11 -6.77
CA TYR A 27 12.25 6.38 -5.33
C TYR A 27 12.06 5.07 -4.56
N ASP A 28 12.95 4.79 -3.60
CA ASP A 28 12.84 3.61 -2.74
C ASP A 28 12.07 3.88 -1.44
N ASN A 29 11.74 5.14 -1.18
CA ASN A 29 10.93 5.56 -0.04
C ASN A 29 10.02 6.72 -0.46
N VAL A 30 8.73 6.61 -0.13
CA VAL A 30 7.71 7.62 -0.44
C VAL A 30 6.73 7.76 0.71
N ILE A 31 6.43 9.00 1.08
CA ILE A 31 5.28 9.35 1.91
C ILE A 31 4.33 10.18 1.04
N LEU A 32 3.06 9.78 1.01
CA LEU A 32 2.02 10.44 0.24
C LEU A 32 0.83 10.78 1.14
N ALA A 33 0.44 12.03 1.18
CA ALA A 33 -0.79 12.50 1.79
C ALA A 33 -1.85 12.72 0.72
N ALA A 34 -3.08 12.30 0.99
CA ALA A 34 -4.21 12.41 0.07
C ALA A 34 -5.41 13.07 0.74
N GLY A 35 -6.06 13.96 0.01
CA GLY A 35 -7.39 14.49 0.35
C GLY A 35 -8.45 13.95 -0.60
N PHE A 36 -9.61 13.61 -0.07
CA PHE A 36 -10.75 13.10 -0.83
C PHE A 36 -11.81 14.18 -1.07
N ALA A 37 -12.64 13.99 -2.10
CA ALA A 37 -13.68 14.94 -2.46
C ALA A 37 -14.71 15.17 -1.34
N ASN A 38 -14.95 14.17 -0.49
CA ASN A 38 -15.86 14.25 0.66
C ASN A 38 -15.21 14.78 1.95
N GLY A 39 -13.94 15.23 1.89
CA GLY A 39 -13.20 15.78 3.03
C GLY A 39 -12.44 14.77 3.88
N MET A 40 -12.52 13.47 3.56
CA MET A 40 -11.66 12.46 4.19
C MET A 40 -10.19 12.70 3.83
N GLN A 41 -9.31 12.19 4.65
CA GLN A 41 -7.85 12.26 4.46
C GLN A 41 -7.25 10.87 4.54
N GLY A 42 -6.14 10.67 3.84
CA GLY A 42 -5.36 9.45 3.90
C GLY A 42 -3.87 9.72 3.82
N MET A 43 -3.10 8.75 4.25
CA MET A 43 -1.64 8.75 4.11
C MET A 43 -1.18 7.37 3.65
N ILE A 44 -0.22 7.34 2.76
CA ILE A 44 0.49 6.13 2.35
C ILE A 44 1.96 6.33 2.68
N ASP A 45 2.53 5.37 3.40
CA ASP A 45 3.96 5.26 3.65
C ASP A 45 4.46 3.99 2.99
N GLY A 46 5.44 4.10 2.11
CA GLY A 46 5.98 2.99 1.35
C GLY A 46 7.50 3.02 1.26
N ALA A 47 8.12 1.87 1.49
CA ALA A 47 9.55 1.69 1.35
C ALA A 47 9.88 0.37 0.66
N GLN A 48 10.86 0.41 -0.23
CA GLN A 48 11.44 -0.78 -0.87
C GLN A 48 12.78 -1.15 -0.22
N GLY A 49 13.15 -2.42 -0.35
CA GLY A 49 14.43 -2.91 0.15
C GLY A 49 14.54 -2.96 1.67
N VAL A 50 13.43 -2.99 2.40
CA VAL A 50 13.41 -3.26 3.84
C VAL A 50 13.92 -4.68 4.10
N LEU A 51 14.68 -4.86 5.19
CA LEU A 51 15.38 -6.13 5.46
C LEU A 51 14.67 -7.02 6.48
N TYR A 52 13.55 -6.56 7.03
CA TYR A 52 12.82 -7.31 8.07
C TYR A 52 11.69 -8.19 7.50
N GLY A 53 11.40 -8.13 6.20
CA GLY A 53 10.37 -8.93 5.56
C GLY A 53 9.43 -8.10 4.69
N TYR A 54 8.24 -8.64 4.42
CA TYR A 54 7.19 -7.95 3.67
C TYR A 54 6.11 -7.43 4.61
N ASP A 55 5.85 -6.14 4.55
CA ASP A 55 4.91 -5.43 5.42
C ASP A 55 3.87 -4.69 4.58
N ALA A 56 2.59 -5.01 4.80
CA ALA A 56 1.46 -4.27 4.22
C ALA A 56 0.35 -4.20 5.27
N ARG A 57 0.20 -3.04 5.88
CA ARG A 57 -0.77 -2.78 6.94
C ARG A 57 -1.63 -1.57 6.59
N VAL A 58 -2.87 -1.59 7.07
CA VAL A 58 -3.79 -0.47 6.91
C VAL A 58 -4.44 -0.16 8.26
N GLU A 59 -4.52 1.10 8.58
CA GLU A 59 -5.31 1.63 9.69
C GLU A 59 -6.41 2.52 9.13
N ILE A 60 -7.66 2.29 9.56
CA ILE A 60 -8.81 3.10 9.17
C ILE A 60 -9.45 3.65 10.43
N LEU A 61 -9.29 4.94 10.68
CA LEU A 61 -9.94 5.64 11.78
C LEU A 61 -11.28 6.21 11.31
N GLY A 62 -12.36 5.75 11.92
CA GLY A 62 -13.72 6.21 11.65
C GLY A 62 -14.36 6.84 12.88
N THR A 63 -15.51 7.47 12.70
CA THR A 63 -16.27 8.12 13.80
C THR A 63 -16.85 7.13 14.83
N LYS A 64 -16.89 5.84 14.51
CA LYS A 64 -17.43 4.78 15.39
C LYS A 64 -16.38 3.79 15.88
N GLY A 65 -15.12 3.98 15.52
CA GLY A 65 -14.04 3.07 15.90
C GLY A 65 -12.89 3.06 14.88
N CYS A 66 -11.95 2.14 15.09
CA CYS A 66 -10.79 1.96 14.24
C CYS A 66 -10.72 0.51 13.74
N ILE A 67 -10.20 0.33 12.52
CA ILE A 67 -9.91 -0.97 11.92
C ILE A 67 -8.41 -1.04 11.68
N PHE A 68 -7.78 -2.09 12.18
CA PHE A 68 -6.39 -2.46 11.87
C PHE A 68 -6.39 -3.68 10.96
N LEU A 69 -5.78 -3.55 9.80
CA LEU A 69 -5.64 -4.60 8.80
C LEU A 69 -4.16 -4.96 8.62
N GLY A 70 -3.91 -6.27 8.52
CA GLY A 70 -2.57 -6.79 8.31
C GLY A 70 -1.77 -6.98 9.60
N LYS A 71 -0.75 -7.80 9.47
CA LYS A 71 0.23 -8.10 10.53
C LYS A 71 1.59 -8.35 9.89
N THR A 72 2.64 -8.12 10.64
CA THR A 72 4.02 -8.34 10.17
C THR A 72 4.49 -9.77 10.40
N GLN A 73 3.90 -10.49 11.35
CA GLN A 73 4.29 -11.87 11.67
C GLN A 73 3.61 -12.86 10.75
N GLU A 74 4.38 -13.82 10.23
CA GLU A 74 3.85 -14.93 9.42
C GLU A 74 3.03 -15.91 10.27
N ARG A 75 3.46 -16.16 11.51
CA ARG A 75 2.84 -17.13 12.44
C ARG A 75 2.72 -16.55 13.83
N PRO A 76 1.73 -16.98 14.62
CA PRO A 76 1.58 -16.55 16.01
C PRO A 76 2.56 -17.30 16.94
N ILE A 77 3.85 -17.28 16.60
CA ILE A 77 4.92 -17.95 17.37
C ILE A 77 5.94 -16.91 17.77
N THR A 78 6.11 -16.75 19.10
CA THR A 78 7.18 -15.96 19.69
C THR A 78 8.15 -16.92 20.38
N VAL A 79 9.40 -16.88 19.99
CA VAL A 79 10.46 -17.66 20.64
C VAL A 79 11.11 -16.82 21.74
N CYS A 80 10.91 -17.21 22.98
CA CYS A 80 11.54 -16.57 24.15
C CYS A 80 12.83 -17.30 24.51
N ARG A 81 13.91 -16.56 24.68
CA ARG A 81 15.23 -17.11 25.02
C ARG A 81 15.63 -16.80 26.46
N SER A 82 16.58 -17.60 26.97
CA SER A 82 17.12 -17.43 28.31
C SER A 82 17.92 -16.13 28.52
N ASP A 83 18.29 -15.44 27.43
CA ASP A 83 18.94 -14.13 27.46
C ASP A 83 17.94 -12.95 27.55
N MET A 84 16.67 -13.23 27.90
CA MET A 84 15.56 -12.28 28.00
C MET A 84 15.19 -11.60 26.68
N ARG A 85 15.46 -12.25 25.54
CA ARG A 85 15.07 -11.77 24.20
C ARG A 85 13.95 -12.61 23.62
N SER A 86 13.12 -11.96 22.78
CA SER A 86 12.11 -12.64 21.99
C SER A 86 12.35 -12.43 20.51
N TYR A 87 11.99 -13.43 19.70
CA TYR A 87 12.06 -13.42 18.25
C TYR A 87 10.76 -13.90 17.66
N GLU A 88 10.31 -13.23 16.61
CA GLU A 88 9.14 -13.57 15.84
C GLU A 88 9.52 -13.60 14.35
N ALA A 89 8.96 -14.56 13.60
CA ALA A 89 9.20 -14.63 12.16
C ALA A 89 8.32 -13.61 11.44
N PHE A 90 8.93 -12.75 10.65
CA PHE A 90 8.21 -11.84 9.76
C PHE A 90 7.74 -12.57 8.49
N THR A 91 6.63 -12.11 7.92
CA THR A 91 6.19 -12.50 6.58
C THR A 91 7.28 -12.09 5.58
N ASN A 92 7.79 -13.04 4.79
CA ASN A 92 8.92 -12.77 3.92
C ASN A 92 8.51 -12.37 2.49
N SER A 93 7.25 -12.56 2.11
CA SER A 93 6.78 -12.27 0.75
C SER A 93 5.28 -11.97 0.71
N TRP A 94 4.90 -11.10 -0.23
CA TRP A 94 3.51 -10.84 -0.60
C TRP A 94 2.74 -12.11 -0.99
N LYS A 95 3.40 -13.10 -1.55
CA LYS A 95 2.79 -14.41 -1.91
C LYS A 95 2.16 -15.13 -0.73
N PHE A 96 2.74 -14.98 0.46
CA PHE A 96 2.19 -15.60 1.68
C PHE A 96 1.16 -14.68 2.34
N LEU A 97 1.40 -13.37 2.33
CA LEU A 97 0.50 -12.42 2.97
C LEU A 97 -0.85 -12.33 2.25
N PHE A 98 -0.85 -12.35 0.92
CA PHE A 98 -2.05 -12.14 0.10
C PHE A 98 -2.57 -13.41 -0.58
N LYS A 99 -2.17 -14.59 -0.13
CA LYS A 99 -2.60 -15.85 -0.75
C LYS A 99 -4.11 -15.97 -0.88
N ASP A 100 -4.82 -15.72 0.21
CA ASP A 100 -6.28 -15.82 0.24
C ASP A 100 -6.94 -14.69 -0.56
N ALA A 101 -6.35 -13.49 -0.54
CA ALA A 101 -6.85 -12.36 -1.32
C ALA A 101 -6.80 -12.62 -2.83
N TYR A 102 -5.71 -13.20 -3.34
CA TYR A 102 -5.62 -13.58 -4.75
C TYR A 102 -6.63 -14.68 -5.12
N LEU A 103 -6.82 -15.66 -4.25
CA LEU A 103 -7.82 -16.70 -4.49
C LEU A 103 -9.24 -16.11 -4.52
N GLU A 104 -9.57 -15.21 -3.61
CA GLU A 104 -10.87 -14.55 -3.57
C GLU A 104 -11.11 -13.65 -4.79
N GLU A 105 -10.06 -12.95 -5.26
CA GLU A 105 -10.10 -12.14 -6.49
C GLU A 105 -10.44 -13.01 -7.70
N ASP A 106 -9.72 -14.11 -7.89
CA ASP A 106 -9.96 -15.04 -9.00
C ASP A 106 -11.37 -15.67 -8.92
N MET A 107 -11.80 -16.07 -7.73
CA MET A 107 -13.15 -16.63 -7.51
C MET A 107 -14.25 -15.61 -7.78
N ASP A 108 -14.09 -14.34 -7.34
CA ASP A 108 -15.05 -13.28 -7.61
C ASP A 108 -15.15 -12.98 -9.11
N PHE A 109 -14.03 -12.99 -9.82
CA PHE A 109 -14.01 -12.77 -11.27
C PHE A 109 -14.72 -13.90 -12.05
N VAL A 110 -14.45 -15.15 -11.69
CA VAL A 110 -15.14 -16.31 -12.28
C VAL A 110 -16.65 -16.25 -12.00
N ASP A 111 -17.05 -15.92 -10.76
CA ASP A 111 -18.45 -15.77 -10.40
C ASP A 111 -19.14 -14.64 -11.17
N CYS A 112 -18.44 -13.52 -11.42
CA CYS A 112 -18.94 -12.43 -12.29
C CYS A 112 -19.28 -12.94 -13.68
N ILE A 113 -18.42 -13.78 -14.28
CA ILE A 113 -18.65 -14.34 -15.62
C ILE A 113 -19.85 -15.31 -15.59
N LEU A 114 -19.94 -16.19 -14.59
CA LEU A 114 -20.99 -17.21 -14.50
C LEU A 114 -22.37 -16.62 -14.21
N THR A 115 -22.42 -15.50 -13.49
CA THR A 115 -23.68 -14.88 -13.04
C THR A 115 -24.03 -13.58 -13.77
N ASP A 116 -23.20 -13.17 -14.73
CA ASP A 116 -23.35 -11.93 -15.52
C ASP A 116 -23.50 -10.69 -14.62
N ARG A 117 -22.68 -10.59 -13.57
CA ARG A 117 -22.64 -9.44 -12.67
C ARG A 117 -21.36 -8.62 -12.81
N GLU A 118 -21.45 -7.36 -12.48
CA GLU A 118 -20.28 -6.48 -12.42
C GLU A 118 -19.31 -6.91 -11.30
N PRO A 119 -17.98 -6.82 -11.54
CA PRO A 119 -16.98 -7.07 -10.51
C PRO A 119 -17.02 -5.99 -9.43
N LYS A 120 -16.63 -6.36 -8.20
CA LYS A 120 -16.54 -5.42 -7.06
C LYS A 120 -15.48 -4.35 -7.27
N VAL A 121 -14.39 -4.69 -7.95
CA VAL A 121 -13.30 -3.79 -8.34
C VAL A 121 -13.26 -3.74 -9.86
N THR A 122 -13.36 -2.55 -10.41
CA THR A 122 -13.54 -2.32 -11.85
C THR A 122 -12.28 -1.72 -12.48
N GLY A 123 -12.25 -1.65 -13.81
CA GLY A 123 -11.20 -0.92 -14.54
C GLY A 123 -11.15 0.58 -14.19
N HIS A 124 -12.26 1.17 -13.73
CA HIS A 124 -12.28 2.54 -13.22
C HIS A 124 -11.43 2.66 -11.93
N ASP A 125 -11.57 1.73 -11.00
CA ASP A 125 -10.80 1.72 -9.75
C ASP A 125 -9.29 1.58 -10.03
N GLY A 126 -8.92 0.69 -10.96
CA GLY A 126 -7.54 0.54 -11.42
C GLY A 126 -6.99 1.82 -12.07
N LYS A 127 -7.79 2.48 -12.93
CA LYS A 127 -7.44 3.77 -13.51
C LYS A 127 -7.21 4.84 -12.45
N MET A 128 -8.04 4.91 -11.43
CA MET A 128 -7.90 5.87 -10.34
C MET A 128 -6.65 5.62 -9.51
N ALA A 129 -6.32 4.37 -9.24
CA ALA A 129 -5.07 4.02 -8.55
C ALA A 129 -3.83 4.53 -9.33
N VAL A 130 -3.77 4.27 -10.64
CA VAL A 130 -2.68 4.77 -11.51
C VAL A 130 -2.65 6.31 -11.54
N LYS A 131 -3.81 6.95 -11.58
CA LYS A 131 -3.91 8.42 -11.57
C LYS A 131 -3.30 9.03 -10.30
N VAL A 132 -3.56 8.43 -9.13
CA VAL A 132 -2.99 8.85 -7.86
C VAL A 132 -1.46 8.66 -7.84
N VAL A 133 -0.95 7.54 -8.34
CA VAL A 133 0.49 7.30 -8.44
C VAL A 133 1.17 8.34 -9.32
N ASN A 134 0.61 8.64 -10.50
CA ASN A 134 1.14 9.66 -11.40
C ASN A 134 1.11 11.06 -10.76
N ALA A 135 0.05 11.39 -10.03
CA ALA A 135 -0.02 12.65 -9.28
C ALA A 135 1.03 12.69 -8.15
N GLY A 136 1.27 11.57 -7.48
CA GLY A 136 2.33 11.43 -6.48
C GLY A 136 3.72 11.68 -7.08
N ASN A 137 4.03 11.07 -8.21
CA ASN A 137 5.30 11.29 -8.92
C ASN A 137 5.47 12.76 -9.33
N LEU A 138 4.41 13.38 -9.86
CA LEU A 138 4.44 14.80 -10.20
C LEU A 138 4.64 15.67 -8.95
N SER A 139 3.98 15.31 -7.83
CA SER A 139 4.15 16.02 -6.56
C SER A 139 5.59 15.96 -6.05
N VAL A 140 6.21 14.77 -6.08
CA VAL A 140 7.62 14.60 -5.67
C VAL A 140 8.55 15.45 -6.54
N SER A 141 8.34 15.47 -7.86
CA SER A 141 9.21 16.19 -8.80
C SER A 141 9.04 17.70 -8.73
N THR A 142 7.84 18.19 -8.42
CA THR A 142 7.53 19.64 -8.40
C THR A 142 7.55 20.26 -7.00
N GLY A 143 7.44 19.44 -5.94
CA GLY A 143 7.24 19.89 -4.57
C GLY A 143 5.88 20.54 -4.31
N GLN A 144 4.90 20.31 -5.20
CA GLN A 144 3.58 20.95 -5.16
C GLN A 144 2.47 19.95 -4.81
N ILE A 145 1.36 20.50 -4.26
CA ILE A 145 0.11 19.74 -4.14
C ILE A 145 -0.50 19.64 -5.54
N ILE A 146 -0.85 18.39 -5.92
CA ILE A 146 -1.47 18.10 -7.21
C ILE A 146 -2.97 17.89 -7.01
N THR A 147 -3.77 18.56 -7.80
CA THR A 147 -5.23 18.36 -7.88
C THR A 147 -5.54 17.35 -8.99
N LEU A 148 -6.41 16.38 -8.68
CA LEU A 148 -6.81 15.25 -9.54
C LEU A 148 -8.10 15.53 -10.31
#